data_d2606a4009e19ae39225754b4e7ff279
#
_entry.id   d2606a4009e19ae39225754b4e7ff279
#
_cell.length_a   1.000
_cell.length_b   1.000
_cell.length_c   1.000
_cell.angle_alpha   90.00
_cell.angle_beta   90.00
_cell.angle_gamma   90.00
#
_symmetry.space_group_name_H-M   'P 1'
#
loop_
_entity.id
_entity.type
_entity.pdbx_description
1 polymer ?
#
loop_
_entity_poly.entity_id
_entity_poly.type
_entity_poly.pdbx_seq_one_letter_code
_entity_poly.pdbx_strand_id
1 'polypeptide(L)'
;EIRLKETLLQEITRQQVARKIAVVLTEKPETGNFSVYELVALSRHPYTNWMGTLKKEDKKEIELALEQTDLSVLRDRKVDELSDGQLQRVKICRALAQNTELIILDEPTAHLDIQHKIETFHLLKKLSRELDKCILISTHEIQLALQIADVIWLMNEQGIYSGPPEKLIENDHISRLFDNT
;
A
#
# COMPACT_ATOMS: atom_id res chain seq x y z
N GLU A 1 5.72 -22.20 -2.43
CA GLU A 1 7.08 -21.64 -2.53
C GLU A 1 6.96 -20.20 -3.02
N ILE A 2 7.51 -19.22 -2.27
CA ILE A 2 7.44 -17.79 -2.63
C ILE A 2 8.81 -17.36 -3.14
N ARG A 3 8.85 -16.74 -4.32
CA ARG A 3 10.06 -16.18 -4.94
C ARG A 3 9.91 -14.69 -5.17
N LEU A 4 11.00 -13.98 -5.02
CA LEU A 4 11.14 -12.59 -5.41
C LEU A 4 12.12 -12.53 -6.59
N LYS A 5 11.61 -12.36 -7.80
CA LYS A 5 12.33 -12.65 -9.06
C LYS A 5 12.80 -14.11 -9.05
N GLU A 6 14.07 -14.37 -9.24
CA GLU A 6 14.65 -15.73 -9.29
C GLU A 6 15.02 -16.31 -7.91
N THR A 7 14.98 -15.49 -6.84
CA THR A 7 15.49 -15.88 -5.52
C THR A 7 14.35 -16.30 -4.59
N LEU A 8 14.51 -17.39 -3.84
CA LEU A 8 13.58 -17.79 -2.80
C LEU A 8 13.52 -16.75 -1.68
N LEU A 9 12.31 -16.42 -1.22
CA LEU A 9 12.13 -15.42 -0.16
C LEU A 9 12.88 -15.79 1.13
N GLN A 10 13.04 -17.09 1.40
CA GLN A 10 13.75 -17.61 2.57
C GLN A 10 15.27 -17.40 2.51
N GLU A 11 15.83 -17.20 1.32
CA GLU A 11 17.27 -16.97 1.10
C GLU A 11 17.63 -15.48 1.15
N ILE A 12 16.65 -14.60 1.25
CA ILE A 12 16.82 -13.15 1.27
C ILE A 12 16.76 -12.65 2.71
N THR A 13 17.70 -11.78 3.11
CA THR A 13 17.68 -11.18 4.43
C THR A 13 16.48 -10.24 4.60
N ARG A 14 15.98 -10.06 5.84
CA ARG A 14 14.89 -9.14 6.16
C ARG A 14 15.14 -7.71 5.63
N GLN A 15 16.39 -7.25 5.71
CA GLN A 15 16.77 -5.93 5.20
C GLN A 15 16.67 -5.86 3.68
N GLN A 16 17.07 -6.90 2.96
CA GLN A 16 16.93 -6.96 1.50
C GLN A 16 15.47 -7.03 1.08
N VAL A 17 14.63 -7.78 1.79
CA VAL A 17 13.17 -7.79 1.55
C VAL A 17 12.59 -6.39 1.76
N ALA A 18 12.93 -5.72 2.88
CA ALA A 18 12.44 -4.38 3.20
C ALA A 18 12.89 -3.30 2.21
N ARG A 19 13.92 -3.54 1.40
CA ARG A 19 14.31 -2.64 0.28
C ARG A 19 13.55 -2.91 -1.01
N LYS A 20 12.78 -3.99 -1.09
CA LYS A 20 12.07 -4.41 -2.32
C LYS A 20 10.57 -4.42 -2.15
N ILE A 21 10.08 -4.62 -0.94
CA ILE A 21 8.65 -4.73 -0.62
C ILE A 21 8.34 -3.82 0.56
N ALA A 22 7.35 -2.94 0.37
CA ALA A 22 6.69 -2.23 1.46
C ALA A 22 5.33 -2.88 1.75
N VAL A 23 4.92 -2.88 3.01
CA VAL A 23 3.64 -3.47 3.43
C VAL A 23 2.85 -2.47 4.27
N VAL A 24 1.57 -2.35 3.95
CA VAL A 24 0.58 -1.60 4.71
C VAL A 24 -0.43 -2.59 5.28
N LEU A 25 -0.46 -2.71 6.60
CA LEU A 25 -1.41 -3.59 7.29
C LEU A 25 -2.68 -2.84 7.69
N THR A 26 -3.76 -3.59 7.87
CA THR A 26 -5.07 -3.06 8.32
C THR A 26 -4.96 -2.43 9.69
N GLU A 27 -4.18 -3.00 10.59
CA GLU A 27 -4.04 -2.56 11.98
C GLU A 27 -3.58 -1.10 12.10
N LYS A 28 -4.10 -0.42 13.12
CA LYS A 28 -3.61 0.91 13.47
C LYS A 28 -2.23 0.77 14.10
N PRO A 29 -1.22 1.49 13.61
CA PRO A 29 0.10 1.46 14.25
C PRO A 29 0.02 2.11 15.63
N GLU A 30 0.72 1.55 16.60
CA GLU A 30 0.97 2.22 17.87
C GLU A 30 1.94 3.39 17.62
N THR A 31 1.39 4.58 17.44
CA THR A 31 2.15 5.74 16.95
C THR A 31 2.74 6.60 18.07
N GLY A 32 2.29 6.39 19.31
CA GLY A 32 2.71 7.26 20.42
C GLY A 32 2.52 8.74 20.05
N ASN A 33 3.49 9.58 20.38
CA ASN A 33 3.45 11.02 20.14
C ASN A 33 4.22 11.43 18.85
N PHE A 34 4.24 10.56 17.81
CA PHE A 34 4.91 10.90 16.54
C PHE A 34 4.14 11.93 15.74
N SER A 35 4.87 12.85 15.08
CA SER A 35 4.36 13.62 13.96
C SER A 35 4.22 12.75 12.70
N VAL A 36 3.47 13.22 11.71
CA VAL A 36 3.36 12.55 10.40
C VAL A 36 4.75 12.37 9.79
N TYR A 37 5.59 13.39 9.81
CA TYR A 37 6.96 13.33 9.29
C TYR A 37 7.78 12.25 10.00
N GLU A 38 7.75 12.20 11.33
CA GLU A 38 8.50 11.22 12.11
C GLU A 38 8.04 9.80 11.81
N LEU A 39 6.72 9.55 11.71
CA LEU A 39 6.19 8.23 11.37
C LEU A 39 6.59 7.80 9.95
N VAL A 40 6.54 8.71 8.98
CA VAL A 40 6.96 8.44 7.60
C VAL A 40 8.48 8.18 7.55
N ALA A 41 9.28 8.92 8.32
CA ALA A 41 10.73 8.78 8.38
C ALA A 41 11.18 7.38 8.86
N LEU A 42 10.39 6.70 9.70
CA LEU A 42 10.67 5.33 10.12
C LEU A 42 10.75 4.33 8.95
N SER A 43 10.09 4.61 7.83
CA SER A 43 10.16 3.77 6.63
C SER A 43 11.55 3.70 6.01
N ARG A 44 12.41 4.68 6.31
CA ARG A 44 13.79 4.75 5.80
C ARG A 44 14.77 3.89 6.59
N HIS A 45 14.32 3.25 7.69
CA HIS A 45 15.17 2.38 8.52
C HIS A 45 16.01 1.36 7.72
N PRO A 46 15.52 0.70 6.65
CA PRO A 46 16.33 -0.24 5.86
C PRO A 46 17.55 0.40 5.16
N TYR A 47 17.60 1.73 5.06
CA TYR A 47 18.64 2.50 4.39
C TYR A 47 19.55 3.27 5.34
N THR A 48 19.16 3.39 6.61
CA THR A 48 19.93 4.10 7.64
C THR A 48 21.05 3.24 8.23
N ASN A 49 21.98 3.88 8.95
CA ASN A 49 22.97 3.19 9.76
C ASN A 49 22.33 2.67 11.06
N TRP A 50 23.14 2.00 11.91
CA TRP A 50 22.70 1.45 13.19
C TRP A 50 22.16 2.52 14.18
N MET A 51 22.53 3.79 14.01
CA MET A 51 22.00 4.92 14.80
C MET A 51 20.70 5.52 14.22
N GLY A 52 20.19 4.99 13.12
CA GLY A 52 18.97 5.51 12.46
C GLY A 52 19.14 6.88 11.78
N THR A 53 20.38 7.31 11.49
CA THR A 53 20.65 8.64 10.92
C THR A 53 20.14 8.73 9.49
N LEU A 54 19.26 9.69 9.23
CA LEU A 54 18.74 9.98 7.90
C LEU A 54 19.76 10.77 7.08
N LYS A 55 20.10 10.29 5.90
CA LYS A 55 20.91 10.99 4.91
C LYS A 55 20.07 12.01 4.12
N LYS A 56 20.71 12.80 3.28
CA LYS A 56 20.04 13.79 2.43
C LYS A 56 19.07 13.13 1.46
N GLU A 57 19.44 11.98 0.91
CA GLU A 57 18.61 11.18 0.02
C GLU A 57 17.37 10.66 0.74
N ASP A 58 17.48 10.20 1.98
CA ASP A 58 16.34 9.72 2.78
C ASP A 58 15.34 10.85 3.05
N LYS A 59 15.83 12.03 3.40
CA LYS A 59 14.97 13.20 3.60
C LYS A 59 14.24 13.60 2.32
N LYS A 60 14.92 13.51 1.16
CA LYS A 60 14.30 13.77 -0.15
C LYS A 60 13.16 12.81 -0.44
N GLU A 61 13.35 11.51 -0.19
CA GLU A 61 12.30 10.49 -0.40
C GLU A 61 11.08 10.72 0.51
N ILE A 62 11.32 11.15 1.76
CA ILE A 62 10.23 11.49 2.69
C ILE A 62 9.44 12.70 2.17
N GLU A 63 10.11 13.78 1.76
CA GLU A 63 9.44 14.98 1.26
C GLU A 63 8.64 14.69 -0.02
N LEU A 64 9.22 13.92 -0.96
CA LEU A 64 8.51 13.49 -2.18
C LEU A 64 7.27 12.67 -1.85
N ALA A 65 7.36 11.73 -0.91
CA ALA A 65 6.21 10.93 -0.53
C ALA A 65 5.10 11.76 0.12
N LEU A 66 5.46 12.74 0.97
CA LEU A 66 4.50 13.68 1.57
C LEU A 66 3.80 14.52 0.50
N GLU A 67 4.53 15.00 -0.50
CA GLU A 67 3.98 15.77 -1.62
C GLU A 67 3.02 14.91 -2.46
N GLN A 68 3.44 13.71 -2.87
CA GLN A 68 2.65 12.81 -3.71
C GLN A 68 1.37 12.30 -3.06
N THR A 69 1.31 12.33 -1.73
CA THR A 69 0.14 11.93 -0.95
C THR A 69 -0.65 13.11 -0.36
N ASP A 70 -0.33 14.35 -0.75
CA ASP A 70 -0.96 15.59 -0.29
C ASP A 70 -0.91 15.77 1.25
N LEU A 71 0.17 15.30 1.88
CA LEU A 71 0.35 15.36 3.33
C LEU A 71 1.33 16.45 3.80
N SER A 72 1.91 17.24 2.90
CA SER A 72 2.91 18.26 3.23
C SER A 72 2.42 19.27 4.28
N VAL A 73 1.14 19.64 4.23
CA VAL A 73 0.51 20.57 5.19
C VAL A 73 0.27 19.93 6.57
N LEU A 74 0.27 18.62 6.66
CA LEU A 74 0.06 17.86 7.90
C LEU A 74 1.34 17.29 8.49
N ARG A 75 2.51 17.58 7.89
CA ARG A 75 3.81 16.97 8.24
C ARG A 75 4.16 17.03 9.73
N ASP A 76 3.86 18.13 10.39
CA ASP A 76 4.19 18.36 11.79
C ASP A 76 3.04 18.04 12.75
N ARG A 77 1.86 17.66 12.21
CA ARG A 77 0.70 17.27 12.99
C ARG A 77 0.91 15.93 13.66
N LYS A 78 0.37 15.76 14.86
CA LYS A 78 0.44 14.49 15.58
C LYS A 78 -0.48 13.47 14.94
N VAL A 79 -0.02 12.21 14.88
CA VAL A 79 -0.74 11.13 14.19
C VAL A 79 -2.03 10.76 14.90
N ASP A 80 -2.09 10.88 16.20
CA ASP A 80 -3.29 10.65 17.04
C ASP A 80 -4.41 11.69 16.85
N GLU A 81 -4.08 12.85 16.24
CA GLU A 81 -5.03 13.91 15.89
C GLU A 81 -5.66 13.74 14.50
N LEU A 82 -5.27 12.72 13.76
CA LEU A 82 -5.70 12.52 12.37
C LEU A 82 -7.03 11.78 12.30
N SER A 83 -7.86 12.12 11.29
CA SER A 83 -9.00 11.29 10.92
C SER A 83 -8.54 9.93 10.36
N ASP A 84 -9.44 8.93 10.36
CA ASP A 84 -9.11 7.59 9.81
C ASP A 84 -8.65 7.66 8.35
N GLY A 85 -9.27 8.50 7.51
CA GLY A 85 -8.84 8.72 6.13
C GLY A 85 -7.46 9.39 6.02
N GLN A 86 -7.17 10.37 6.87
CA GLN A 86 -5.85 10.99 6.93
C GLN A 86 -4.79 9.99 7.42
N LEU A 87 -5.09 9.20 8.45
CA LEU A 87 -4.19 8.16 8.95
C LEU A 87 -3.91 7.10 7.88
N GLN A 88 -4.92 6.67 7.13
CA GLN A 88 -4.73 5.72 6.04
C GLN A 88 -3.81 6.31 4.95
N ARG A 89 -3.99 7.58 4.61
CA ARG A 89 -3.10 8.29 3.67
C ARG A 89 -1.67 8.37 4.18
N VAL A 90 -1.46 8.57 5.50
CA VAL A 90 -0.14 8.53 6.13
C VAL A 90 0.49 7.14 6.07
N LYS A 91 -0.28 6.05 6.26
CA LYS A 91 0.20 4.67 6.11
C LYS A 91 0.69 4.41 4.67
N ILE A 92 -0.04 4.89 3.67
CA ILE A 92 0.36 4.80 2.25
C ILE A 92 1.62 5.65 1.99
N CYS A 93 1.67 6.88 2.49
CA CYS A 93 2.84 7.76 2.40
C CYS A 93 4.10 7.10 2.98
N ARG A 94 3.98 6.48 4.15
CA ARG A 94 5.06 5.72 4.79
C ARG A 94 5.57 4.58 3.90
N ALA A 95 4.67 3.80 3.28
CA ALA A 95 5.04 2.74 2.36
C ALA A 95 5.72 3.31 1.10
N LEU A 96 5.23 4.44 0.58
CA LEU A 96 5.81 5.12 -0.56
C LEU A 96 7.21 5.65 -0.28
N ALA A 97 7.43 6.28 0.87
CA ALA A 97 8.73 6.81 1.30
C ALA A 97 9.79 5.72 1.50
N GLN A 98 9.39 4.46 1.70
CA GLN A 98 10.31 3.32 1.71
C GLN A 98 10.98 3.11 0.34
N ASN A 99 10.37 3.61 -0.75
CA ASN A 99 10.85 3.57 -2.13
C ASN A 99 11.20 2.16 -2.63
N THR A 100 10.23 1.27 -2.56
CA THR A 100 10.32 -0.13 -3.02
C THR A 100 9.71 -0.30 -4.41
N GLU A 101 10.02 -1.41 -5.10
CA GLU A 101 9.42 -1.80 -6.37
C GLU A 101 7.95 -2.27 -6.19
N LEU A 102 7.66 -2.94 -5.06
CA LEU A 102 6.34 -3.50 -4.74
C LEU A 102 5.81 -2.91 -3.44
N ILE A 103 4.56 -2.50 -3.46
CA ILE A 103 3.79 -2.11 -2.27
C ILE A 103 2.61 -3.07 -2.14
N ILE A 104 2.51 -3.74 -0.99
CA ILE A 104 1.41 -4.64 -0.66
C ILE A 104 0.53 -3.95 0.39
N LEU A 105 -0.77 -3.87 0.13
CA LEU A 105 -1.73 -3.30 1.07
C LEU A 105 -2.77 -4.36 1.43
N ASP A 106 -2.92 -4.58 2.73
CA ASP A 106 -3.92 -5.49 3.26
C ASP A 106 -5.14 -4.69 3.72
N GLU A 107 -6.28 -4.87 3.01
CA GLU A 107 -7.55 -4.19 3.25
C GLU A 107 -7.40 -2.68 3.50
N PRO A 108 -6.77 -1.89 2.58
CA PRO A 108 -6.43 -0.50 2.85
C PRO A 108 -7.63 0.43 3.00
N THR A 109 -8.82 -0.05 2.76
CA THR A 109 -10.07 0.72 2.88
C THR A 109 -10.97 0.26 4.02
N ALA A 110 -10.51 -0.70 4.85
CA ALA A 110 -11.22 -1.12 6.03
C ALA A 110 -11.49 0.08 6.95
N HIS A 111 -12.69 0.16 7.50
CA HIS A 111 -13.16 1.22 8.42
C HIS A 111 -13.24 2.64 7.84
N LEU A 112 -13.06 2.81 6.51
CA LEU A 112 -13.28 4.09 5.84
C LEU A 112 -14.73 4.23 5.36
N ASP A 113 -15.23 5.45 5.34
CA ASP A 113 -16.48 5.76 4.61
C ASP A 113 -16.27 5.68 3.11
N ILE A 114 -17.37 5.69 2.35
CA ILE A 114 -17.35 5.47 0.90
C ILE A 114 -16.51 6.51 0.16
N GLN A 115 -16.51 7.77 0.60
CA GLN A 115 -15.74 8.83 -0.03
C GLN A 115 -14.23 8.57 0.13
N HIS A 116 -13.78 8.29 1.35
CA HIS A 116 -12.37 8.00 1.62
C HIS A 116 -11.91 6.68 0.98
N LYS A 117 -12.79 5.68 0.82
CA LYS A 117 -12.50 4.47 0.03
C LYS A 117 -12.15 4.82 -1.42
N ILE A 118 -13.02 5.59 -2.07
CA ILE A 118 -12.84 6.03 -3.46
C ILE A 118 -11.53 6.83 -3.60
N GLU A 119 -11.32 7.81 -2.72
CA GLU A 119 -10.08 8.61 -2.72
C GLU A 119 -8.82 7.75 -2.56
N THR A 120 -8.85 6.75 -1.66
CA THR A 120 -7.73 5.83 -1.43
C THR A 120 -7.42 5.01 -2.70
N PHE A 121 -8.43 4.44 -3.35
CA PHE A 121 -8.23 3.68 -4.58
C PHE A 121 -7.70 4.56 -5.72
N HIS A 122 -8.21 5.80 -5.86
CA HIS A 122 -7.70 6.74 -6.86
C HIS A 122 -6.26 7.15 -6.59
N LEU A 123 -5.89 7.40 -5.32
CA LEU A 123 -4.52 7.67 -4.93
C LEU A 123 -3.60 6.51 -5.32
N LEU A 124 -3.96 5.27 -4.99
CA LEU A 124 -3.16 4.08 -5.30
C LEU A 124 -2.99 3.89 -6.81
N LYS A 125 -4.05 4.10 -7.61
CA LYS A 125 -3.97 4.06 -9.07
C LYS A 125 -3.05 5.14 -9.63
N LYS A 126 -3.15 6.37 -9.12
CA LYS A 126 -2.26 7.49 -9.48
C LYS A 126 -0.80 7.12 -9.20
N LEU A 127 -0.50 6.66 -7.98
CA LEU A 127 0.86 6.29 -7.57
C LEU A 127 1.44 5.15 -8.43
N SER A 128 0.63 4.13 -8.76
CA SER A 128 1.06 3.03 -9.64
C SER A 128 1.48 3.54 -11.02
N ARG A 129 0.70 4.46 -11.63
CA ARG A 129 0.96 4.95 -12.97
C ARG A 129 2.07 5.99 -13.06
N GLU A 130 2.08 6.95 -12.13
CA GLU A 130 3.02 8.07 -12.18
C GLU A 130 4.42 7.67 -11.70
N LEU A 131 4.54 6.65 -10.83
CA LEU A 131 5.80 6.27 -10.20
C LEU A 131 6.32 4.90 -10.63
N ASP A 132 5.67 4.26 -11.60
CA ASP A 132 6.00 2.91 -12.09
C ASP A 132 6.13 1.89 -10.94
N LYS A 133 5.19 1.95 -9.98
CA LYS A 133 5.15 1.05 -8.82
C LYS A 133 4.17 -0.09 -9.05
N CYS A 134 4.59 -1.29 -8.69
CA CYS A 134 3.67 -2.41 -8.57
C CYS A 134 2.90 -2.30 -7.23
N ILE A 135 1.58 -2.21 -7.29
CA ILE A 135 0.71 -2.12 -6.12
C ILE A 135 -0.20 -3.34 -6.08
N LEU A 136 -0.07 -4.14 -5.03
CA LEU A 136 -0.93 -5.30 -4.77
C LEU A 136 -1.85 -5.00 -3.58
N ILE A 137 -3.15 -5.17 -3.77
CA ILE A 137 -4.17 -4.84 -2.77
C ILE A 137 -5.01 -6.08 -2.50
N SER A 138 -5.14 -6.50 -1.23
CA SER A 138 -6.23 -7.37 -0.81
C SER A 138 -7.45 -6.52 -0.49
N THR A 139 -8.63 -6.89 -0.96
CA THR A 139 -9.86 -6.14 -0.69
C THR A 139 -11.11 -6.96 -0.94
N HIS A 140 -12.17 -6.66 -0.21
CA HIS A 140 -13.53 -7.13 -0.45
C HIS A 140 -14.39 -6.10 -1.23
N GLU A 141 -13.84 -4.94 -1.57
CA GLU A 141 -14.51 -3.88 -2.34
C GLU A 141 -14.48 -4.20 -3.84
N ILE A 142 -15.20 -5.25 -4.25
CA ILE A 142 -15.14 -5.79 -5.61
C ILE A 142 -15.47 -4.74 -6.67
N GLN A 143 -16.49 -3.90 -6.43
CA GLN A 143 -16.91 -2.88 -7.40
C GLN A 143 -15.82 -1.83 -7.66
N LEU A 144 -15.11 -1.39 -6.61
CA LEU A 144 -13.99 -0.46 -6.75
C LEU A 144 -12.79 -1.13 -7.42
N ALA A 145 -12.49 -2.37 -7.06
CA ALA A 145 -11.42 -3.14 -7.69
C ALA A 145 -11.64 -3.30 -9.21
N LEU A 146 -12.87 -3.63 -9.62
CA LEU A 146 -13.24 -3.77 -11.04
C LEU A 146 -13.07 -2.49 -11.86
N GLN A 147 -13.24 -1.32 -11.25
CA GLN A 147 -13.11 -0.03 -11.93
C GLN A 147 -11.65 0.44 -12.05
N ILE A 148 -10.77 -0.01 -11.16
CA ILE A 148 -9.46 0.62 -10.95
C ILE A 148 -8.31 -0.31 -11.25
N ALA A 149 -8.41 -1.62 -10.93
CA ALA A 149 -7.32 -2.57 -11.09
C ALA A 149 -7.02 -2.86 -12.57
N ASP A 150 -5.75 -3.05 -12.88
CA ASP A 150 -5.30 -3.51 -14.20
C ASP A 150 -5.43 -5.03 -14.31
N VAL A 151 -5.22 -5.75 -13.20
CA VAL A 151 -5.38 -7.20 -13.08
C VAL A 151 -6.03 -7.53 -11.73
N ILE A 152 -6.95 -8.48 -11.73
CA ILE A 152 -7.59 -8.99 -10.52
C ILE A 152 -7.28 -10.46 -10.34
N TRP A 153 -7.01 -10.86 -9.11
CA TRP A 153 -6.96 -12.24 -8.68
C TRP A 153 -8.19 -12.54 -7.81
N LEU A 154 -9.09 -13.35 -8.36
CA LEU A 154 -10.26 -13.85 -7.63
C LEU A 154 -9.88 -15.16 -6.96
N MET A 155 -10.03 -15.23 -5.65
CA MET A 155 -9.74 -16.43 -4.86
C MET A 155 -11.03 -16.97 -4.27
N ASN A 156 -11.35 -18.23 -4.54
CA ASN A 156 -12.46 -18.94 -3.95
C ASN A 156 -12.08 -20.40 -3.65
N GLU A 157 -13.00 -21.21 -3.15
CA GLU A 157 -12.78 -22.62 -2.83
C GLU A 157 -12.37 -23.47 -4.05
N GLN A 158 -12.70 -23.04 -5.26
CA GLN A 158 -12.40 -23.75 -6.52
C GLN A 158 -11.02 -23.41 -7.07
N GLY A 159 -10.38 -22.31 -6.59
CA GLY A 159 -9.06 -21.91 -7.02
C GLY A 159 -8.85 -20.40 -7.16
N ILE A 160 -7.85 -20.05 -7.98
CA ILE A 160 -7.49 -18.66 -8.26
C ILE A 160 -7.73 -18.40 -9.75
N TYR A 161 -8.54 -17.39 -10.04
CA TYR A 161 -8.78 -16.87 -11.39
C TYR A 161 -8.08 -15.52 -11.52
N SER A 162 -7.34 -15.33 -12.59
CA SER A 162 -6.55 -14.11 -12.79
C SER A 162 -6.79 -13.53 -14.18
N GLY A 163 -6.94 -12.22 -14.25
CA GLY A 163 -7.08 -11.51 -15.52
C GLY A 163 -7.49 -10.06 -15.36
N PRO A 164 -7.57 -9.31 -16.48
CA PRO A 164 -8.15 -7.99 -16.48
C PRO A 164 -9.64 -8.06 -16.14
N PRO A 165 -10.20 -7.01 -15.50
CA PRO A 165 -11.59 -6.98 -15.03
C PRO A 165 -12.61 -7.42 -16.08
N GLU A 166 -12.47 -6.96 -17.33
CA GLU A 166 -13.39 -7.25 -18.44
C GLU A 166 -13.50 -8.75 -18.71
N LYS A 167 -12.35 -9.45 -18.72
CA LYS A 167 -12.32 -10.92 -18.97
C LYS A 167 -12.95 -11.70 -17.82
N LEU A 168 -12.83 -11.24 -16.59
CA LEU A 168 -13.41 -11.90 -15.43
C LEU A 168 -14.94 -11.74 -15.40
N ILE A 169 -15.44 -10.60 -15.93
CA ILE A 169 -16.88 -10.35 -16.11
C ILE A 169 -17.42 -11.23 -17.25
N GLU A 170 -16.77 -11.19 -18.43
CA GLU A 170 -17.18 -11.96 -19.62
C GLU A 170 -17.26 -13.48 -19.36
N ASN A 171 -16.39 -14.01 -18.51
CA ASN A 171 -16.33 -15.44 -18.16
C ASN A 171 -17.20 -15.82 -16.95
N ASP A 172 -18.10 -14.95 -16.49
CA ASP A 172 -18.99 -15.13 -15.34
C ASP A 172 -18.28 -15.46 -14.01
N HIS A 173 -16.97 -15.26 -13.92
CA HIS A 173 -16.24 -15.58 -12.69
C HIS A 173 -16.68 -14.71 -11.51
N ILE A 174 -17.11 -13.48 -11.78
CA ILE A 174 -17.58 -12.54 -10.75
C ILE A 174 -18.99 -12.89 -10.29
N SER A 175 -19.91 -13.22 -11.21
CA SER A 175 -21.29 -13.64 -10.89
C SER A 175 -21.28 -14.87 -9.96
N ARG A 176 -20.42 -15.83 -10.24
CA ARG A 176 -20.29 -17.06 -9.44
C ARG A 176 -19.78 -16.85 -8.01
N LEU A 177 -19.17 -15.70 -7.70
CA LEU A 177 -18.82 -15.36 -6.31
C LEU A 177 -20.04 -15.07 -5.45
N PHE A 178 -21.13 -14.62 -6.07
CA PHE A 178 -22.38 -14.23 -5.39
C PHE A 178 -23.44 -15.34 -5.44
N ASP A 179 -23.34 -16.30 -6.36
CA ASP A 179 -24.31 -17.39 -6.53
C ASP A 179 -24.17 -18.51 -5.49
N ASN A 180 -23.12 -18.48 -4.66
CA ASN A 180 -22.87 -19.48 -3.60
C ASN A 180 -23.25 -18.97 -2.19
N THR A 181 -24.05 -17.89 -2.10
CA THR A 181 -24.68 -17.40 -0.86
C THR A 181 -26.17 -17.57 -0.93
#